data_9ad209cd35b94b011eab3928b8f382e8
#
_entry.id   9ad209cd35b94b011eab3928b8f382e8
#
_cell.length_a   1.000
_cell.length_b   1.000
_cell.length_c   1.000
_cell.angle_alpha   90.00
_cell.angle_beta   90.00
_cell.angle_gamma   90.00
#
_symmetry.space_group_name_H-M   'P 1'
#
loop_
_entity.id
_entity.type
_entity.pdbx_description
1 polymer ?
#
loop_
_entity_poly.entity_id
_entity_poly.type
_entity_poly.pdbx_seq_one_letter_code
_entity_poly.pdbx_strand_id
1 'polypeptide(L)'
;MGSNDSLGPPLPLGAGPDPKAQMTTSHFMSRCTWVAAVLVAVCGFVPATWAQGSAEDVHITPRAEHVQTQNQQPTEDPALKTDMKPIKVDVNLVLVSVSILDPLNRQVIGLDKENFQVFEGKERQEIRHFSTEDAPVSLGAIFDVSGSMASKIERAREAVVEFFKTANPQDEFFMIAFADKPEEVTDFTQSVEDIEGKLGYTVPKGRTALLDAIYLGLSKMRQAKYGKKALLIISDGGDNHSRYTESEIKNLVKESDVQIYAIGIYDHYFPTDEERLGPQLLSDMTELTGGRAFSIDNPNDLADVATKIGIELRSQYVLGYRPTNPIHDGKWHKIRVKLAPPKGLPPLRVYAKTGYYASSE
;
A
#
# COMPACT_ATOMS: atom_id res chain seq x y z
N MET A 1 -31.95 72.22 -19.00
CA MET A 1 -30.83 73.02 -18.48
C MET A 1 -29.90 72.12 -17.82
N GLY A 2 -28.77 71.79 -18.31
CA GLY A 2 -27.58 72.08 -19.06
C GLY A 2 -26.77 70.87 -18.94
N SER A 3 -26.48 70.20 -19.93
CA SER A 3 -25.33 69.93 -20.75
C SER A 3 -23.96 70.19 -20.07
N ASN A 4 -23.15 69.20 -20.01
CA ASN A 4 -21.76 69.34 -20.46
C ASN A 4 -21.10 67.97 -20.72
N ASP A 5 -20.87 67.78 -22.03
CA ASP A 5 -19.90 66.80 -22.55
C ASP A 5 -18.50 67.22 -22.19
N SER A 6 -17.64 66.19 -21.91
CA SER A 6 -16.20 66.31 -22.12
C SER A 6 -15.63 65.02 -22.64
N LEU A 7 -15.48 64.98 -23.94
CA LEU A 7 -14.66 64.04 -24.71
C LEU A 7 -13.18 64.17 -24.32
N GLY A 8 -12.53 63.08 -23.89
CA GLY A 8 -11.08 62.97 -23.80
C GLY A 8 -10.49 62.52 -25.15
N PRO A 9 -9.22 62.85 -25.46
CA PRO A 9 -8.62 62.71 -26.77
C PRO A 9 -8.23 61.26 -27.12
N PRO A 10 -8.11 61.00 -28.46
CA PRO A 10 -7.84 59.67 -28.99
C PRO A 10 -6.37 59.25 -28.86
N LEU A 11 -6.15 57.94 -28.66
CA LEU A 11 -4.87 57.28 -28.71
C LEU A 11 -4.31 57.20 -30.13
N PRO A 12 -2.98 57.31 -30.32
CA PRO A 12 -2.38 57.20 -31.66
C PRO A 12 -2.22 55.72 -32.10
N LEU A 13 -2.63 55.53 -33.36
CA LEU A 13 -2.29 54.38 -34.19
C LEU A 13 -0.81 54.45 -34.59
N GLY A 14 -0.12 53.31 -34.59
CA GLY A 14 1.04 53.19 -35.46
C GLY A 14 2.24 52.49 -34.83
N ALA A 15 2.50 51.27 -35.26
CA ALA A 15 3.66 50.88 -36.03
C ALA A 15 3.73 49.34 -36.10
N GLY A 16 3.62 48.83 -37.31
CA GLY A 16 3.82 47.41 -37.61
C GLY A 16 5.31 47.02 -37.55
N PRO A 17 5.60 45.74 -37.47
CA PRO A 17 6.97 45.27 -37.36
C PRO A 17 7.71 45.27 -38.70
N ASP A 18 8.95 45.77 -38.67
CA ASP A 18 9.91 45.72 -39.75
C ASP A 18 10.37 44.30 -40.07
N PRO A 19 10.45 43.89 -41.34
CA PRO A 19 10.99 42.59 -41.70
C PRO A 19 12.41 42.78 -42.24
N LYS A 20 13.47 42.52 -41.45
CA LYS A 20 14.80 42.19 -41.95
C LYS A 20 15.77 41.91 -40.79
N ALA A 21 15.96 40.66 -40.48
CA ALA A 21 17.25 40.13 -40.04
C ALA A 21 17.34 38.68 -40.47
N GLN A 22 17.79 38.50 -41.70
CA GLN A 22 18.27 37.21 -42.22
C GLN A 22 19.72 37.03 -41.82
N MET A 23 20.05 35.76 -41.59
CA MET A 23 21.36 35.11 -41.79
C MET A 23 22.52 35.44 -40.83
N THR A 24 22.89 34.42 -40.06
CA THR A 24 24.21 33.83 -40.26
C THR A 24 24.21 32.38 -39.74
N THR A 25 24.28 31.46 -40.67
CA THR A 25 24.72 30.07 -40.49
C THR A 25 26.20 30.03 -40.18
N SER A 26 26.59 29.39 -39.08
CA SER A 26 27.98 28.98 -38.89
C SER A 26 27.99 27.47 -38.69
N HIS A 27 28.44 26.80 -39.75
CA HIS A 27 28.91 25.42 -39.73
C HIS A 27 30.05 25.26 -38.73
N PHE A 28 29.90 24.30 -37.80
CA PHE A 28 31.05 23.69 -37.17
C PHE A 28 30.90 22.15 -37.29
N MET A 29 31.33 21.64 -38.44
CA MET A 29 31.66 20.25 -38.63
C MET A 29 33.05 20.02 -38.03
N SER A 30 33.12 19.26 -36.94
CA SER A 30 34.37 18.65 -36.51
C SER A 30 34.33 17.16 -36.76
N ARG A 31 35.11 16.76 -37.72
CA ARG A 31 35.48 15.38 -38.06
C ARG A 31 36.29 14.82 -36.88
N CYS A 32 35.90 13.71 -36.32
CA CYS A 32 36.80 12.81 -35.62
C CYS A 32 36.79 11.45 -36.28
N THR A 33 37.93 11.19 -36.84
CA THR A 33 38.33 10.04 -37.62
C THR A 33 38.39 8.74 -36.80
N TRP A 34 38.04 7.69 -37.47
CA TRP A 34 38.26 6.30 -37.13
C TRP A 34 39.75 6.00 -36.80
N VAL A 35 39.98 5.34 -35.66
CA VAL A 35 41.19 4.55 -35.45
C VAL A 35 40.77 3.13 -35.08
N ALA A 36 40.83 2.28 -36.05
CA ALA A 36 40.74 0.83 -35.87
C ALA A 36 42.10 0.32 -35.38
N ALA A 37 42.23 -0.07 -34.14
CA ALA A 37 43.38 -0.81 -33.64
C ALA A 37 43.08 -2.29 -33.65
N VAL A 38 43.65 -2.99 -34.62
CA VAL A 38 43.74 -4.44 -34.69
C VAL A 38 44.76 -4.90 -33.67
N LEU A 39 44.36 -5.62 -32.64
CA LEU A 39 45.27 -6.32 -31.74
C LEU A 39 45.09 -7.80 -31.93
N VAL A 40 46.08 -8.39 -32.61
CA VAL A 40 46.25 -9.83 -32.84
C VAL A 40 46.51 -10.50 -31.49
N ALA A 41 45.62 -11.35 -31.06
CA ALA A 41 45.80 -12.19 -29.88
C ALA A 41 46.65 -13.42 -30.27
N VAL A 42 47.79 -13.53 -29.63
CA VAL A 42 48.64 -14.75 -29.67
C VAL A 42 47.96 -15.81 -28.80
N CYS A 43 47.49 -16.88 -29.43
CA CYS A 43 47.05 -18.08 -28.76
C CYS A 43 48.21 -18.79 -28.08
N GLY A 44 48.29 -18.72 -26.78
CA GLY A 44 49.07 -19.63 -25.97
C GLY A 44 48.27 -20.90 -25.66
N PHE A 45 48.57 -21.98 -26.38
CA PHE A 45 48.04 -23.32 -26.12
C PHE A 45 48.76 -23.87 -24.85
N VAL A 46 48.02 -24.02 -23.76
CA VAL A 46 48.45 -24.81 -22.60
C VAL A 46 47.67 -26.13 -22.65
N PRO A 47 48.35 -27.29 -22.74
CA PRO A 47 47.67 -28.56 -22.72
C PRO A 47 47.20 -28.85 -21.28
N ALA A 48 45.90 -28.97 -21.12
CA ALA A 48 45.30 -29.49 -19.89
C ALA A 48 45.61 -31.00 -19.78
N THR A 49 46.47 -31.36 -18.85
CA THR A 49 46.64 -32.75 -18.41
C THR A 49 45.43 -33.17 -17.62
N TRP A 50 44.70 -34.10 -18.18
CA TRP A 50 43.61 -34.79 -17.50
C TRP A 50 44.20 -35.72 -16.45
N ALA A 51 44.08 -35.36 -15.18
CA ALA A 51 44.23 -36.30 -14.09
C ALA A 51 42.93 -37.07 -13.95
N GLN A 52 42.96 -38.33 -14.44
CA GLN A 52 41.93 -39.32 -14.13
C GLN A 52 42.08 -39.70 -12.68
N GLY A 53 41.28 -39.11 -11.80
CA GLY A 53 41.01 -39.61 -10.47
C GLY A 53 39.95 -40.68 -10.58
N SER A 54 40.31 -41.92 -10.35
CA SER A 54 39.40 -43.05 -10.21
C SER A 54 38.45 -42.78 -9.05
N ALA A 55 37.16 -42.61 -9.37
CA ALA A 55 36.12 -42.74 -8.36
C ALA A 55 36.02 -44.18 -7.96
N GLU A 56 36.45 -44.53 -6.75
CA GLU A 56 36.14 -45.80 -6.12
C GLU A 56 34.63 -45.82 -5.84
N ASP A 57 33.93 -46.66 -6.58
CA ASP A 57 32.53 -47.05 -6.31
C ASP A 57 32.46 -47.76 -4.97
N VAL A 58 32.01 -47.09 -3.95
CA VAL A 58 31.63 -47.69 -2.68
C VAL A 58 30.27 -48.37 -2.87
N HIS A 59 30.30 -49.62 -3.31
CA HIS A 59 29.16 -50.53 -3.24
C HIS A 59 28.83 -50.85 -1.79
N ILE A 60 27.82 -50.17 -1.23
CA ILE A 60 27.20 -50.62 0.01
C ILE A 60 26.21 -51.71 -0.31
N THR A 61 26.65 -52.98 -0.20
CA THR A 61 25.76 -54.14 -0.20
C THR A 61 25.01 -54.20 1.14
N PRO A 62 23.65 -54.22 1.13
CA PRO A 62 22.92 -54.48 2.35
C PRO A 62 23.19 -55.88 2.86
N ARG A 63 23.74 -56.01 4.03
CA ARG A 63 23.92 -57.25 4.75
C ARG A 63 22.56 -57.82 5.11
N ALA A 64 22.15 -58.91 4.46
CA ALA A 64 20.97 -59.67 4.85
C ALA A 64 21.23 -60.34 6.20
N GLU A 65 20.63 -59.85 7.25
CA GLU A 65 20.51 -60.55 8.53
C GLU A 65 19.44 -61.60 8.40
N HIS A 66 19.87 -62.87 8.55
CA HIS A 66 18.99 -64.01 8.73
C HIS A 66 18.22 -63.85 10.06
N VAL A 67 16.99 -63.36 9.99
CA VAL A 67 16.07 -63.44 11.11
C VAL A 67 15.43 -64.81 11.09
N GLN A 68 15.81 -65.63 12.05
CA GLN A 68 15.13 -66.90 12.35
C GLN A 68 13.69 -66.58 12.82
N THR A 69 12.75 -67.11 12.05
CA THR A 69 11.31 -67.03 12.38
C THR A 69 11.06 -67.92 13.58
N GLN A 70 11.05 -67.39 14.80
CA GLN A 70 10.41 -68.04 15.94
C GLN A 70 8.95 -67.55 15.95
N ASN A 71 8.04 -68.54 15.75
CA ASN A 71 6.63 -68.43 15.98
C ASN A 71 6.36 -68.06 17.45
N GLN A 72 6.17 -66.79 17.74
CA GLN A 72 5.54 -66.35 19.00
C GLN A 72 4.20 -65.72 18.63
N GLN A 73 3.14 -66.29 19.19
CA GLN A 73 1.80 -65.75 19.15
C GLN A 73 1.82 -64.28 19.63
N PRO A 74 1.09 -63.39 18.99
CA PRO A 74 0.98 -61.99 19.46
C PRO A 74 0.18 -62.02 20.77
N THR A 75 0.85 -61.79 21.89
CA THR A 75 0.20 -61.26 23.09
C THR A 75 -0.22 -59.85 22.77
N GLU A 76 -1.54 -59.62 22.72
CA GLU A 76 -2.12 -58.28 22.61
C GLU A 76 -1.65 -57.46 23.82
N ASP A 77 -0.66 -56.57 23.62
CA ASP A 77 -0.42 -55.47 24.52
C ASP A 77 -1.70 -54.58 24.53
N PRO A 78 -2.22 -54.22 25.69
CA PRO A 78 -3.30 -53.27 25.75
C PRO A 78 -2.77 -51.94 25.26
N ALA A 79 -2.98 -51.65 23.96
CA ALA A 79 -2.70 -50.36 23.38
C ALA A 79 -3.38 -49.31 24.24
N LEU A 80 -2.57 -48.49 24.91
CA LEU A 80 -3.00 -47.24 25.51
C LEU A 80 -3.67 -46.42 24.41
N LYS A 81 -5.00 -46.54 24.29
CA LYS A 81 -5.84 -45.63 23.53
C LYS A 81 -5.78 -44.28 24.25
N THR A 82 -4.76 -43.52 23.96
CA THR A 82 -4.72 -42.13 24.34
C THR A 82 -5.76 -41.44 23.46
N ASP A 83 -7.02 -41.34 23.92
CA ASP A 83 -8.01 -40.44 23.38
C ASP A 83 -7.52 -39.01 23.62
N MET A 84 -6.54 -38.59 22.83
CA MET A 84 -6.19 -37.17 22.72
C MET A 84 -7.32 -36.51 21.92
N LYS A 85 -8.37 -36.08 22.62
CA LYS A 85 -9.26 -35.10 22.07
C LYS A 85 -8.42 -33.90 21.64
N PRO A 86 -8.46 -33.49 20.36
CA PRO A 86 -7.76 -32.29 19.97
C PRO A 86 -8.28 -31.13 20.82
N ILE A 87 -7.42 -30.54 21.64
CA ILE A 87 -7.76 -29.32 22.37
C ILE A 87 -7.88 -28.23 21.30
N LYS A 88 -9.11 -27.94 20.89
CA LYS A 88 -9.41 -26.77 20.09
C LYS A 88 -9.16 -25.55 20.97
N VAL A 89 -7.96 -24.98 20.88
CA VAL A 89 -7.68 -23.68 21.48
C VAL A 89 -8.21 -22.65 20.51
N ASP A 90 -9.38 -22.15 20.79
CA ASP A 90 -9.96 -21.02 20.07
C ASP A 90 -9.17 -19.75 20.45
N VAL A 91 -8.27 -19.32 19.58
CA VAL A 91 -7.41 -18.16 19.83
C VAL A 91 -8.07 -16.93 19.21
N ASN A 92 -9.15 -16.46 19.83
CA ASN A 92 -9.83 -15.21 19.46
C ASN A 92 -8.98 -14.00 19.88
N LEU A 93 -7.88 -13.75 19.17
CA LEU A 93 -7.04 -12.58 19.39
C LEU A 93 -7.44 -11.48 18.39
N VAL A 94 -7.93 -10.36 18.91
CA VAL A 94 -8.22 -9.17 18.11
C VAL A 94 -6.96 -8.32 18.03
N LEU A 95 -6.40 -8.17 16.83
CA LEU A 95 -5.25 -7.31 16.56
C LEU A 95 -5.72 -5.91 16.15
N VAL A 96 -5.04 -4.91 16.70
CA VAL A 96 -5.31 -3.49 16.43
C VAL A 96 -4.00 -2.81 16.12
N SER A 97 -3.82 -2.41 14.85
CA SER A 97 -2.72 -1.55 14.44
C SER A 97 -3.00 -0.11 14.87
N VAL A 98 -2.00 0.55 15.46
CA VAL A 98 -2.14 1.89 16.04
C VAL A 98 -1.00 2.78 15.57
N SER A 99 -1.34 3.91 14.93
CA SER A 99 -0.41 5.00 14.63
C SER A 99 -0.56 6.10 15.67
N ILE A 100 0.56 6.61 16.19
CA ILE A 100 0.59 7.73 17.12
C ILE A 100 1.32 8.89 16.50
N LEU A 101 0.67 10.05 16.42
CA LEU A 101 1.23 11.24 15.81
C LEU A 101 1.28 12.42 16.78
N ASP A 102 2.31 13.24 16.62
CA ASP A 102 2.41 14.53 17.29
C ASP A 102 1.58 15.62 16.55
N PRO A 103 1.47 16.85 17.09
CA PRO A 103 0.74 17.94 16.44
C PRO A 103 1.30 18.35 15.06
N LEU A 104 2.56 17.99 14.75
CA LEU A 104 3.21 18.23 13.46
C LEU A 104 3.05 17.05 12.49
N ASN A 105 2.14 16.10 12.79
CA ASN A 105 1.91 14.87 12.04
C ASN A 105 3.16 13.99 11.88
N ARG A 106 4.10 14.03 12.85
CA ARG A 106 5.25 13.13 12.87
C ARG A 106 4.91 11.89 13.71
N GLN A 107 5.35 10.74 13.24
CA GLN A 107 5.17 9.47 13.95
C GLN A 107 5.91 9.47 15.29
N VAL A 108 5.22 9.10 16.36
CA VAL A 108 5.79 8.93 17.69
C VAL A 108 6.02 7.45 17.94
N ILE A 109 7.27 7.05 18.09
CA ILE A 109 7.73 5.70 18.37
C ILE A 109 8.34 5.62 19.78
N GLY A 110 8.58 4.41 20.30
CA GLY A 110 9.23 4.22 21.59
C GLY A 110 8.27 4.32 22.79
N LEU A 111 6.95 4.24 22.58
CA LEU A 111 5.98 4.11 23.66
C LEU A 111 5.89 2.65 24.11
N ASP A 112 5.76 2.43 25.42
CA ASP A 112 5.61 1.13 26.02
C ASP A 112 4.14 0.67 26.06
N LYS A 113 3.91 -0.61 26.26
CA LYS A 113 2.58 -1.23 26.39
C LYS A 113 1.70 -0.50 27.42
N GLU A 114 2.29 -0.07 28.53
CA GLU A 114 1.64 0.59 29.66
C GLU A 114 1.04 1.94 29.29
N ASN A 115 1.53 2.56 28.20
CA ASN A 115 0.99 3.81 27.68
C ASN A 115 -0.34 3.63 26.94
N PHE A 116 -0.72 2.40 26.61
CA PHE A 116 -1.93 2.10 25.84
C PHE A 116 -3.05 1.51 26.69
N GLN A 117 -4.26 1.89 26.39
CA GLN A 117 -5.48 1.34 26.98
C GLN A 117 -6.44 1.01 25.84
N VAL A 118 -6.82 -0.25 25.74
CA VAL A 118 -7.81 -0.73 24.74
C VAL A 118 -9.15 -0.89 25.42
N PHE A 119 -10.21 -0.44 24.77
CA PHE A 119 -11.59 -0.61 25.21
C PHE A 119 -12.41 -1.26 24.10
N GLU A 120 -13.22 -2.24 24.47
CA GLU A 120 -14.29 -2.76 23.63
C GLU A 120 -15.63 -2.29 24.21
N GLY A 121 -16.33 -1.48 23.44
CA GLY A 121 -17.49 -0.76 23.96
C GLY A 121 -17.12 0.16 25.15
N LYS A 122 -17.53 -0.24 26.37
CA LYS A 122 -17.19 0.46 27.62
C LYS A 122 -16.17 -0.30 28.48
N GLU A 123 -15.90 -1.55 28.17
CA GLU A 123 -15.04 -2.42 28.96
C GLU A 123 -13.57 -2.27 28.54
N ARG A 124 -12.69 -2.09 29.54
CA ARG A 124 -11.25 -2.08 29.32
C ARG A 124 -10.77 -3.51 29.08
N GLN A 125 -9.99 -3.69 28.01
CA GLN A 125 -9.42 -4.96 27.62
C GLN A 125 -7.95 -5.05 28.04
N GLU A 126 -7.51 -6.27 28.44
CA GLU A 126 -6.12 -6.55 28.73
C GLU A 126 -5.33 -6.73 27.43
N ILE A 127 -4.30 -5.90 27.21
CA ILE A 127 -3.39 -6.06 26.06
C ILE A 127 -2.51 -7.29 26.35
N ARG A 128 -2.68 -8.37 25.59
CA ARG A 128 -1.92 -9.63 25.72
C ARG A 128 -0.75 -9.73 24.75
N HIS A 129 -0.86 -9.05 23.62
CA HIS A 129 0.20 -8.95 22.64
C HIS A 129 0.53 -7.48 22.41
N PHE A 130 1.82 -7.15 22.37
CA PHE A 130 2.31 -5.83 22.07
C PHE A 130 3.55 -5.99 21.20
N SER A 131 3.57 -5.40 20.02
CA SER A 131 4.71 -5.41 19.12
C SER A 131 4.86 -4.05 18.43
N THR A 132 6.11 -3.70 18.17
CA THR A 132 6.53 -2.58 17.33
C THR A 132 7.35 -3.07 16.14
N GLU A 133 7.37 -4.38 15.93
CA GLU A 133 8.15 -4.99 14.86
C GLU A 133 7.54 -4.71 13.50
N ASP A 134 8.39 -4.46 12.54
CA ASP A 134 8.01 -4.30 11.14
C ASP A 134 7.77 -5.67 10.51
N ALA A 135 6.51 -6.12 10.58
CA ALA A 135 6.09 -7.37 9.96
C ALA A 135 5.83 -7.17 8.45
N PRO A 136 6.03 -8.22 7.63
CA PRO A 136 5.69 -8.16 6.21
C PRO A 136 4.23 -7.76 5.96
N VAL A 137 4.02 -6.93 4.93
CA VAL A 137 2.74 -6.33 4.59
C VAL A 137 2.33 -6.69 3.16
N SER A 138 1.03 -6.91 2.95
CA SER A 138 0.45 -6.93 1.61
C SER A 138 -0.12 -5.54 1.31
N LEU A 139 0.43 -4.86 0.30
CA LEU A 139 0.09 -3.49 -0.09
C LEU A 139 -0.69 -3.48 -1.39
N GLY A 140 -1.68 -2.60 -1.51
CA GLY A 140 -2.35 -2.34 -2.78
C GLY A 140 -2.41 -0.85 -3.08
N ALA A 141 -2.26 -0.47 -4.35
CA ALA A 141 -2.55 0.88 -4.81
C ALA A 141 -3.82 0.88 -5.67
N ILE A 142 -4.72 1.82 -5.38
CA ILE A 142 -5.92 2.13 -6.16
C ILE A 142 -5.68 3.50 -6.77
N PHE A 143 -5.44 3.53 -8.08
CA PHE A 143 -4.91 4.67 -8.81
C PHE A 143 -5.91 5.21 -9.80
N ASP A 144 -6.29 6.47 -9.61
CA ASP A 144 -7.23 7.18 -10.46
C ASP A 144 -6.57 7.60 -11.78
N VAL A 145 -7.18 7.17 -12.89
CA VAL A 145 -6.81 7.58 -14.26
C VAL A 145 -8.01 8.18 -14.99
N SER A 146 -8.94 8.79 -14.25
CA SER A 146 -10.06 9.56 -14.82
C SER A 146 -9.57 10.80 -15.58
N GLY A 147 -10.47 11.42 -16.34
CA GLY A 147 -10.13 12.57 -17.17
C GLY A 147 -9.62 13.78 -16.40
N SER A 148 -10.10 14.00 -15.17
CA SER A 148 -9.68 15.08 -14.26
C SER A 148 -8.23 14.95 -13.79
N MET A 149 -7.70 13.73 -13.77
CA MET A 149 -6.31 13.45 -13.40
C MET A 149 -5.27 13.86 -14.46
N ALA A 150 -5.67 14.28 -15.67
CA ALA A 150 -4.76 14.50 -16.79
C ALA A 150 -3.58 15.44 -16.48
N SER A 151 -3.81 16.53 -15.74
CA SER A 151 -2.76 17.48 -15.35
C SER A 151 -1.92 17.01 -14.13
N LYS A 152 -2.39 16.01 -13.40
CA LYS A 152 -1.83 15.54 -12.12
C LYS A 152 -1.16 14.16 -12.24
N ILE A 153 -1.39 13.47 -13.37
CA ILE A 153 -1.10 12.04 -13.54
C ILE A 153 0.39 11.70 -13.32
N GLU A 154 1.32 12.52 -13.81
CA GLU A 154 2.75 12.23 -13.69
C GLU A 154 3.19 12.26 -12.23
N ARG A 155 2.73 13.25 -11.46
CA ARG A 155 3.04 13.34 -10.03
C ARG A 155 2.36 12.24 -9.22
N ALA A 156 1.17 11.84 -9.63
CA ALA A 156 0.46 10.73 -9.01
C ALA A 156 1.17 9.39 -9.29
N ARG A 157 1.75 9.18 -10.47
CA ARG A 157 2.60 8.02 -10.77
C ARG A 157 3.84 7.97 -9.91
N GLU A 158 4.56 9.10 -9.79
CA GLU A 158 5.72 9.22 -8.89
C GLU A 158 5.33 8.82 -7.46
N ALA A 159 4.18 9.28 -6.96
CA ALA A 159 3.71 8.96 -5.62
C ALA A 159 3.45 7.45 -5.41
N VAL A 160 2.85 6.76 -6.39
CA VAL A 160 2.66 5.30 -6.33
C VAL A 160 4.00 4.58 -6.24
N VAL A 161 4.99 4.99 -7.06
CA VAL A 161 6.32 4.41 -7.06
C VAL A 161 7.03 4.65 -5.73
N GLU A 162 7.00 5.89 -5.21
CA GLU A 162 7.61 6.24 -3.93
C GLU A 162 6.95 5.50 -2.76
N PHE A 163 5.64 5.29 -2.79
CA PHE A 163 4.97 4.47 -1.79
C PHE A 163 5.52 3.03 -1.77
N PHE A 164 5.60 2.38 -2.92
CA PHE A 164 6.10 1.00 -2.99
C PHE A 164 7.61 0.90 -2.73
N LYS A 165 8.41 1.94 -2.99
CA LYS A 165 9.83 1.97 -2.59
C LYS A 165 10.04 1.95 -1.07
N THR A 166 9.01 2.28 -0.27
CA THR A 166 9.06 2.10 1.18
C THR A 166 8.87 0.65 1.61
N ALA A 167 8.51 -0.24 0.68
CA ALA A 167 8.26 -1.65 0.95
C ALA A 167 9.56 -2.40 1.30
N ASN A 168 9.44 -3.41 2.19
CA ASN A 168 10.51 -4.34 2.47
C ASN A 168 10.61 -5.42 1.39
N PRO A 169 11.76 -6.07 1.21
CA PRO A 169 11.92 -7.14 0.21
C PRO A 169 10.95 -8.33 0.38
N GLN A 170 10.36 -8.48 1.56
CA GLN A 170 9.41 -9.56 1.85
C GLN A 170 7.97 -9.19 1.52
N ASP A 171 7.68 -7.88 1.38
CA ASP A 171 6.33 -7.41 1.10
C ASP A 171 5.88 -7.83 -0.29
N GLU A 172 4.58 -7.93 -0.45
CA GLU A 172 3.96 -8.06 -1.76
C GLU A 172 3.03 -6.89 -2.02
N PHE A 173 2.87 -6.53 -3.29
CA PHE A 173 2.00 -5.43 -3.66
C PHE A 173 1.36 -5.64 -5.02
N PHE A 174 0.18 -5.05 -5.20
CA PHE A 174 -0.56 -5.03 -6.46
C PHE A 174 -1.05 -3.62 -6.79
N MET A 175 -1.49 -3.42 -8.03
CA MET A 175 -2.05 -2.15 -8.46
C MET A 175 -3.33 -2.33 -9.27
N ILE A 176 -4.32 -1.50 -8.95
CA ILE A 176 -5.57 -1.32 -9.68
C ILE A 176 -5.59 0.11 -10.20
N ALA A 177 -5.84 0.30 -11.48
CA ALA A 177 -6.16 1.60 -12.05
C ALA A 177 -7.66 1.67 -12.33
N PHE A 178 -8.25 2.86 -12.20
CA PHE A 178 -9.68 3.03 -12.46
C PHE A 178 -10.02 4.36 -13.14
N ALA A 179 -11.03 4.29 -13.98
CA ALA A 179 -11.72 5.43 -14.59
C ALA A 179 -13.21 5.06 -14.68
N ASP A 180 -13.78 4.79 -15.86
CA ASP A 180 -15.17 4.32 -16.02
C ASP A 180 -15.40 2.97 -15.34
N LYS A 181 -14.36 2.16 -15.14
CA LYS A 181 -14.33 0.90 -14.42
C LYS A 181 -12.93 0.63 -13.86
N PRO A 182 -12.81 -0.13 -12.78
CA PRO A 182 -11.52 -0.56 -12.28
C PRO A 182 -10.96 -1.74 -13.09
N GLU A 183 -9.63 -1.72 -13.26
CA GLU A 183 -8.87 -2.79 -13.92
C GLU A 183 -7.62 -3.13 -13.10
N GLU A 184 -7.33 -4.41 -12.93
CA GLU A 184 -6.10 -4.86 -12.31
C GLU A 184 -4.95 -4.62 -13.30
N VAL A 185 -4.01 -3.75 -12.94
CA VAL A 185 -2.84 -3.42 -13.74
C VAL A 185 -1.71 -4.39 -13.46
N THR A 186 -1.51 -4.72 -12.18
CA THR A 186 -0.47 -5.66 -11.74
C THR A 186 -1.03 -6.53 -10.64
N ASP A 187 -0.87 -7.85 -10.79
CA ASP A 187 -1.13 -8.82 -9.72
C ASP A 187 -0.06 -8.71 -8.62
N PHE A 188 -0.20 -9.46 -7.52
CA PHE A 188 0.78 -9.46 -6.46
C PHE A 188 2.19 -9.73 -6.97
N THR A 189 3.08 -8.79 -6.70
CA THR A 189 4.51 -8.82 -7.05
C THR A 189 5.34 -8.30 -5.88
N GLN A 190 6.65 -8.51 -5.93
CA GLN A 190 7.64 -7.92 -5.02
C GLN A 190 8.56 -6.92 -5.75
N SER A 191 8.33 -6.70 -7.07
CA SER A 191 9.12 -5.82 -7.92
C SER A 191 8.39 -4.48 -8.11
N VAL A 192 9.01 -3.40 -7.67
CA VAL A 192 8.51 -2.03 -7.90
C VAL A 192 8.59 -1.69 -9.39
N GLU A 193 9.58 -2.23 -10.09
CA GLU A 193 9.80 -2.05 -11.53
C GLU A 193 8.63 -2.58 -12.36
N ASP A 194 7.97 -3.67 -11.92
CA ASP A 194 6.77 -4.21 -12.58
C ASP A 194 5.61 -3.20 -12.53
N ILE A 195 5.46 -2.49 -11.41
CA ILE A 195 4.46 -1.44 -11.23
C ILE A 195 4.82 -0.24 -12.11
N GLU A 196 6.06 0.26 -12.00
CA GLU A 196 6.54 1.43 -12.73
C GLU A 196 6.41 1.24 -14.25
N GLY A 197 6.81 0.06 -14.74
CA GLY A 197 6.71 -0.29 -16.16
C GLY A 197 5.27 -0.23 -16.68
N LYS A 198 4.28 -0.62 -15.89
CA LYS A 198 2.86 -0.61 -16.28
C LYS A 198 2.18 0.75 -16.08
N LEU A 199 2.59 1.53 -15.07
CA LEU A 199 2.07 2.87 -14.82
C LEU A 199 2.24 3.80 -16.03
N GLY A 200 3.37 3.69 -16.74
CA GLY A 200 3.67 4.51 -17.91
C GLY A 200 2.65 4.39 -19.06
N TYR A 201 1.93 3.28 -19.12
CA TYR A 201 0.92 3.03 -20.16
C TYR A 201 -0.50 3.48 -19.78
N THR A 202 -0.73 3.94 -18.57
CA THR A 202 -2.04 4.43 -18.13
C THR A 202 -2.32 5.81 -18.77
N VAL A 203 -3.47 5.98 -19.42
CA VAL A 203 -3.84 7.25 -20.07
C VAL A 203 -5.08 7.79 -19.37
N PRO A 204 -5.01 9.02 -18.84
CA PRO A 204 -6.15 9.64 -18.17
C PRO A 204 -7.33 9.85 -19.12
N LYS A 205 -8.48 9.27 -18.80
CA LYS A 205 -9.73 9.40 -19.58
C LYS A 205 -10.91 8.85 -18.79
N GLY A 206 -12.11 9.26 -19.20
CA GLY A 206 -13.36 8.71 -18.66
C GLY A 206 -13.78 9.33 -17.33
N ARG A 207 -14.73 8.68 -16.66
CA ARG A 207 -15.36 9.09 -15.40
C ARG A 207 -14.65 8.43 -14.22
N THR A 208 -15.21 8.54 -13.01
CA THR A 208 -14.57 8.12 -11.77
C THR A 208 -15.43 7.07 -11.07
N ALA A 209 -15.07 5.78 -11.18
CA ALA A 209 -15.71 4.67 -10.51
C ALA A 209 -14.89 4.24 -9.27
N LEU A 210 -14.74 5.15 -8.30
CA LEU A 210 -13.91 4.97 -7.11
C LEU A 210 -14.42 3.85 -6.18
N LEU A 211 -15.74 3.80 -5.93
CA LEU A 211 -16.33 2.79 -5.04
C LEU A 211 -16.19 1.38 -5.62
N ASP A 212 -16.34 1.24 -6.95
CA ASP A 212 -16.09 -0.02 -7.64
C ASP A 212 -14.61 -0.43 -7.52
N ALA A 213 -13.68 0.54 -7.55
CA ALA A 213 -12.25 0.29 -7.40
C ALA A 213 -11.88 -0.14 -5.98
N ILE A 214 -12.48 0.49 -4.96
CA ILE A 214 -12.32 0.06 -3.56
C ILE A 214 -12.85 -1.37 -3.38
N TYR A 215 -14.02 -1.70 -3.95
CA TYR A 215 -14.56 -3.06 -3.94
C TYR A 215 -13.57 -4.07 -4.51
N LEU A 216 -13.02 -3.78 -5.69
CA LEU A 216 -12.05 -4.67 -6.34
C LEU A 216 -10.77 -4.81 -5.50
N GLY A 217 -10.24 -3.72 -4.94
CA GLY A 217 -9.07 -3.73 -4.07
C GLY A 217 -9.28 -4.58 -2.81
N LEU A 218 -10.40 -4.42 -2.12
CA LEU A 218 -10.74 -5.23 -0.95
C LEU A 218 -10.93 -6.71 -1.31
N SER A 219 -11.53 -6.99 -2.48
CA SER A 219 -11.67 -8.36 -2.99
C SER A 219 -10.32 -9.00 -3.29
N LYS A 220 -9.39 -8.24 -3.89
CA LYS A 220 -8.01 -8.69 -4.15
C LYS A 220 -7.25 -8.96 -2.86
N MET A 221 -7.41 -8.12 -1.83
CA MET A 221 -6.79 -8.31 -0.51
C MET A 221 -7.20 -9.59 0.22
N ARG A 222 -8.28 -10.26 -0.18
CA ARG A 222 -8.62 -11.60 0.35
C ARG A 222 -7.60 -12.66 -0.05
N GLN A 223 -6.89 -12.46 -1.16
CA GLN A 223 -5.86 -13.36 -1.68
C GLN A 223 -4.46 -13.04 -1.13
N ALA A 224 -4.34 -11.96 -0.34
CA ALA A 224 -3.09 -11.47 0.19
C ALA A 224 -2.44 -12.48 1.14
N LYS A 225 -1.14 -12.65 1.02
CA LYS A 225 -0.32 -13.60 1.76
C LYS A 225 -0.18 -13.24 3.24
N TYR A 226 -0.08 -11.94 3.54
CA TYR A 226 0.18 -11.47 4.90
C TYR A 226 -1.07 -11.00 5.61
N GLY A 227 -1.09 -11.17 6.94
CA GLY A 227 -2.20 -10.69 7.78
C GLY A 227 -2.24 -9.17 7.91
N LYS A 228 -1.09 -8.48 7.82
CA LYS A 228 -1.03 -7.02 7.77
C LYS A 228 -1.30 -6.57 6.33
N LYS A 229 -2.37 -5.82 6.13
CA LYS A 229 -2.89 -5.44 4.81
C LYS A 229 -3.19 -3.96 4.74
N ALA A 230 -2.76 -3.29 3.67
CA ALA A 230 -3.08 -1.89 3.47
C ALA A 230 -3.37 -1.54 2.01
N LEU A 231 -4.30 -0.61 1.81
CA LEU A 231 -4.61 0.00 0.52
C LEU A 231 -4.28 1.49 0.54
N LEU A 232 -3.63 1.97 -0.50
CA LEU A 232 -3.43 3.38 -0.78
C LEU A 232 -4.33 3.80 -1.95
N ILE A 233 -5.23 4.75 -1.71
CA ILE A 233 -6.07 5.36 -2.75
C ILE A 233 -5.43 6.67 -3.16
N ILE A 234 -5.24 6.89 -4.46
CA ILE A 234 -4.81 8.18 -5.02
C ILE A 234 -5.85 8.60 -6.05
N SER A 235 -6.60 9.68 -5.75
CA SER A 235 -7.69 10.18 -6.58
C SER A 235 -7.84 11.69 -6.41
N ASP A 236 -8.45 12.36 -7.37
CA ASP A 236 -8.75 13.78 -7.29
C ASP A 236 -10.19 14.09 -6.94
N GLY A 237 -10.99 13.10 -6.59
CA GLY A 237 -12.33 13.49 -6.33
C GLY A 237 -13.30 12.47 -5.83
N GLY A 238 -14.52 12.75 -6.19
CA GLY A 238 -15.65 11.97 -5.80
C GLY A 238 -15.89 10.79 -6.75
N ASP A 239 -16.92 10.07 -6.43
CA ASP A 239 -17.44 9.01 -7.27
C ASP A 239 -18.61 9.54 -8.11
N ASN A 240 -18.59 9.28 -9.41
CA ASN A 240 -19.67 9.67 -10.30
C ASN A 240 -20.09 8.54 -11.27
N HIS A 241 -19.50 7.33 -11.12
CA HIS A 241 -19.77 6.25 -12.07
C HIS A 241 -19.77 4.84 -11.49
N SER A 242 -19.61 4.68 -10.19
CA SER A 242 -19.66 3.36 -9.57
C SER A 242 -21.06 2.74 -9.58
N ARG A 243 -21.10 1.43 -9.57
CA ARG A 243 -22.33 0.62 -9.40
C ARG A 243 -22.68 0.41 -7.92
N TYR A 244 -21.66 0.37 -7.07
CA TYR A 244 -21.83 0.26 -5.63
C TYR A 244 -22.11 1.61 -5.00
N THR A 245 -22.92 1.59 -3.96
CA THR A 245 -23.21 2.76 -3.15
C THR A 245 -22.16 2.94 -2.05
N GLU A 246 -22.00 4.15 -1.57
CA GLU A 246 -21.11 4.48 -0.45
C GLU A 246 -21.42 3.62 0.79
N SER A 247 -22.70 3.39 1.10
CA SER A 247 -23.12 2.58 2.25
C SER A 247 -22.68 1.12 2.13
N GLU A 248 -22.79 0.53 0.94
CA GLU A 248 -22.34 -0.84 0.68
C GLU A 248 -20.82 -0.96 0.85
N ILE A 249 -20.07 -0.01 0.31
CA ILE A 249 -18.61 -0.02 0.44
C ILE A 249 -18.17 0.24 1.87
N LYS A 250 -18.80 1.17 2.61
CA LYS A 250 -18.53 1.37 4.05
C LYS A 250 -18.75 0.10 4.88
N ASN A 251 -19.77 -0.68 4.56
CA ASN A 251 -20.00 -1.97 5.24
C ASN A 251 -18.90 -2.97 4.90
N LEU A 252 -18.53 -3.08 3.62
CA LEU A 252 -17.44 -3.96 3.20
C LEU A 252 -16.09 -3.58 3.82
N VAL A 253 -15.79 -2.28 3.91
CA VAL A 253 -14.60 -1.75 4.60
C VAL A 253 -14.56 -2.16 6.07
N LYS A 254 -15.70 -2.08 6.77
CA LYS A 254 -15.79 -2.52 8.18
C LYS A 254 -15.57 -4.03 8.35
N GLU A 255 -15.99 -4.83 7.37
CA GLU A 255 -15.80 -6.29 7.38
C GLU A 255 -14.37 -6.70 7.03
N SER A 256 -13.64 -5.82 6.37
CA SER A 256 -12.26 -6.09 5.96
C SER A 256 -11.27 -5.78 7.08
N ASP A 257 -10.23 -6.59 7.20
CA ASP A 257 -9.06 -6.29 8.05
C ASP A 257 -7.98 -5.56 7.24
N VAL A 258 -8.40 -4.64 6.37
CA VAL A 258 -7.51 -3.86 5.50
C VAL A 258 -7.49 -2.42 5.97
N GLN A 259 -6.30 -1.89 6.22
CA GLN A 259 -6.11 -0.49 6.56
C GLN A 259 -6.10 0.35 5.27
N ILE A 260 -6.91 1.41 5.22
CA ILE A 260 -7.04 2.25 4.02
C ILE A 260 -6.44 3.61 4.29
N TYR A 261 -5.53 4.03 3.43
CA TYR A 261 -5.02 5.38 3.33
C TYR A 261 -5.49 6.01 2.03
N ALA A 262 -5.63 7.33 2.01
CA ALA A 262 -6.02 8.03 0.80
C ALA A 262 -5.23 9.33 0.64
N ILE A 263 -4.90 9.66 -0.60
CA ILE A 263 -4.35 10.94 -1.01
C ILE A 263 -5.35 11.56 -1.99
N GLY A 264 -6.02 12.62 -1.55
CA GLY A 264 -6.93 13.39 -2.38
C GLY A 264 -6.23 14.61 -2.97
N ILE A 265 -6.33 14.79 -4.29
CA ILE A 265 -5.68 15.87 -5.04
C ILE A 265 -6.76 16.80 -5.54
N TYR A 266 -7.06 17.89 -4.82
CA TYR A 266 -8.20 18.73 -5.10
C TYR A 266 -7.81 20.08 -5.74
N ASP A 267 -8.66 20.56 -6.66
CA ASP A 267 -8.57 21.95 -7.14
C ASP A 267 -9.39 22.85 -6.22
N HIS A 268 -8.73 23.71 -5.45
CA HIS A 268 -9.40 24.65 -4.55
C HIS A 268 -10.00 25.86 -5.26
N TYR A 269 -9.56 26.17 -6.48
CA TYR A 269 -10.04 27.37 -7.19
C TYR A 269 -11.34 27.12 -7.95
N PHE A 270 -11.45 25.95 -8.57
CA PHE A 270 -12.60 25.59 -9.41
C PHE A 270 -13.04 24.13 -9.20
N PRO A 271 -13.38 23.74 -7.97
CA PRO A 271 -13.76 22.37 -7.71
C PRO A 271 -15.08 22.02 -8.38
N THR A 272 -15.16 20.86 -8.99
CA THR A 272 -16.41 20.25 -9.44
C THR A 272 -17.28 19.85 -8.24
N ASP A 273 -18.55 19.51 -8.46
CA ASP A 273 -19.41 19.04 -7.37
C ASP A 273 -18.91 17.71 -6.79
N GLU A 274 -18.34 16.85 -7.62
CA GLU A 274 -17.71 15.59 -7.21
C GLU A 274 -16.48 15.86 -6.35
N GLU A 275 -15.59 16.77 -6.75
CA GLU A 275 -14.39 17.11 -5.97
C GLU A 275 -14.75 17.71 -4.60
N ARG A 276 -15.89 18.37 -4.46
CA ARG A 276 -16.34 18.88 -3.15
C ARG A 276 -16.73 17.77 -2.17
N LEU A 277 -17.26 16.66 -2.66
CA LEU A 277 -17.66 15.50 -1.85
C LEU A 277 -16.50 14.54 -1.60
N GLY A 278 -15.48 14.55 -2.44
CA GLY A 278 -14.33 13.66 -2.41
C GLY A 278 -13.61 13.60 -1.04
N PRO A 279 -13.28 14.76 -0.40
CA PRO A 279 -12.60 14.76 0.90
C PRO A 279 -13.36 14.02 2.00
N GLN A 280 -14.69 14.21 2.06
CA GLN A 280 -15.51 13.53 3.06
C GLN A 280 -15.58 12.02 2.78
N LEU A 281 -15.77 11.62 1.51
CA LEU A 281 -15.82 10.22 1.12
C LEU A 281 -14.53 9.49 1.48
N LEU A 282 -13.36 10.06 1.14
CA LEU A 282 -12.06 9.47 1.44
C LEU A 282 -11.81 9.43 2.96
N SER A 283 -12.18 10.48 3.72
CA SER A 283 -12.06 10.50 5.18
C SER A 283 -12.88 9.39 5.82
N ASP A 284 -14.13 9.25 5.41
CA ASP A 284 -15.04 8.23 5.95
C ASP A 284 -14.54 6.80 5.72
N MET A 285 -13.95 6.52 4.54
CA MET A 285 -13.38 5.20 4.24
C MET A 285 -12.13 4.91 5.06
N THR A 286 -11.25 5.90 5.23
CA THR A 286 -9.96 5.71 5.92
C THR A 286 -10.12 5.63 7.43
N GLU A 287 -10.95 6.48 8.04
CA GLU A 287 -11.14 6.55 9.50
C GLU A 287 -11.68 5.25 10.11
N LEU A 288 -12.53 4.52 9.37
CA LEU A 288 -13.08 3.24 9.81
C LEU A 288 -12.00 2.19 10.07
N THR A 289 -10.92 2.25 9.30
CA THR A 289 -9.84 1.26 9.28
C THR A 289 -8.63 1.64 10.12
N GLY A 290 -8.61 2.87 10.67
CA GLY A 290 -7.46 3.42 11.39
C GLY A 290 -6.37 4.00 10.48
N GLY A 291 -6.65 4.12 9.19
CA GLY A 291 -5.84 4.91 8.27
C GLY A 291 -6.25 6.38 8.24
N ARG A 292 -5.78 7.11 7.22
CA ARG A 292 -6.01 8.56 7.10
C ARG A 292 -6.15 9.00 5.65
N ALA A 293 -6.92 10.07 5.46
CA ALA A 293 -6.95 10.81 4.19
C ALA A 293 -6.06 12.06 4.30
N PHE A 294 -5.35 12.34 3.22
CA PHE A 294 -4.50 13.52 3.05
C PHE A 294 -5.04 14.35 1.89
N SER A 295 -5.37 15.60 2.16
CA SER A 295 -5.71 16.55 1.10
C SER A 295 -4.45 17.25 0.62
N ILE A 296 -4.20 17.24 -0.68
CA ILE A 296 -3.03 17.82 -1.32
C ILE A 296 -3.48 18.88 -2.32
N ASP A 297 -2.98 20.09 -2.14
CA ASP A 297 -3.22 21.24 -3.02
C ASP A 297 -2.18 21.32 -4.13
N ASN A 298 -0.94 20.99 -3.78
CA ASN A 298 0.20 21.00 -4.69
C ASN A 298 0.59 19.57 -5.09
N PRO A 299 0.39 19.17 -6.35
CA PRO A 299 0.75 17.81 -6.79
C PRO A 299 2.22 17.42 -6.56
N ASN A 300 3.13 18.39 -6.38
CA ASN A 300 4.54 18.09 -6.09
C ASN A 300 4.74 17.50 -4.70
N ASP A 301 3.78 17.63 -3.78
CA ASP A 301 3.89 17.09 -2.41
C ASP A 301 3.43 15.61 -2.34
N LEU A 302 2.89 15.07 -3.44
CA LEU A 302 2.33 13.71 -3.50
C LEU A 302 3.33 12.63 -3.12
N ALA A 303 4.53 12.67 -3.70
CA ALA A 303 5.57 11.67 -3.44
C ALA A 303 6.01 11.67 -1.97
N ASP A 304 6.15 12.85 -1.38
CA ASP A 304 6.52 13.00 0.05
C ASP A 304 5.42 12.45 0.97
N VAL A 305 4.15 12.70 0.64
CA VAL A 305 3.03 12.19 1.43
C VAL A 305 2.90 10.68 1.29
N ALA A 306 3.06 10.14 0.09
CA ALA A 306 3.06 8.69 -0.15
C ALA A 306 4.17 7.99 0.64
N THR A 307 5.39 8.54 0.62
CA THR A 307 6.51 8.08 1.44
C THR A 307 6.19 8.11 2.94
N LYS A 308 5.60 9.19 3.44
CA LYS A 308 5.17 9.29 4.85
C LYS A 308 4.16 8.22 5.24
N ILE A 309 3.20 7.92 4.37
CA ILE A 309 2.23 6.84 4.59
C ILE A 309 2.94 5.49 4.69
N GLY A 310 3.89 5.21 3.78
CA GLY A 310 4.67 3.99 3.81
C GLY A 310 5.49 3.83 5.09
N ILE A 311 6.14 4.88 5.56
CA ILE A 311 6.88 4.91 6.83
C ILE A 311 5.91 4.72 8.02
N GLU A 312 4.75 5.38 8.00
CA GLU A 312 3.73 5.24 9.04
C GLU A 312 3.26 3.79 9.17
N LEU A 313 2.97 3.14 8.04
CA LEU A 313 2.57 1.73 8.02
C LEU A 313 3.59 0.80 8.69
N ARG A 314 4.89 1.12 8.60
CA ARG A 314 5.95 0.30 9.18
C ARG A 314 6.19 0.53 10.65
N SER A 315 5.92 1.73 11.13
CA SER A 315 6.20 2.16 12.51
C SER A 315 4.97 2.10 13.43
N GLN A 316 3.98 1.31 13.08
CA GLN A 316 2.77 1.12 13.89
C GLN A 316 3.03 0.23 15.10
N TYR A 317 2.31 0.52 16.17
CA TYR A 317 2.14 -0.41 17.30
C TYR A 317 1.07 -1.44 16.95
N VAL A 318 1.31 -2.70 17.27
CA VAL A 318 0.31 -3.76 17.16
C VAL A 318 -0.11 -4.19 18.55
N LEU A 319 -1.38 -3.90 18.89
CA LEU A 319 -1.98 -4.28 20.16
C LEU A 319 -2.88 -5.49 19.94
N GLY A 320 -2.66 -6.57 20.68
CA GLY A 320 -3.52 -7.74 20.66
C GLY A 320 -4.23 -7.91 21.99
N TYR A 321 -5.54 -8.10 21.96
CA TYR A 321 -6.32 -8.43 23.15
C TYR A 321 -7.29 -9.57 22.87
N ARG A 322 -7.69 -10.25 23.94
CA ARG A 322 -8.72 -11.25 23.89
C ARG A 322 -9.98 -10.66 24.52
N PRO A 323 -11.12 -10.59 23.81
CA PRO A 323 -12.36 -10.04 24.36
C PRO A 323 -12.70 -10.71 25.69
N THR A 324 -13.02 -9.90 26.71
CA THR A 324 -13.42 -10.40 28.04
C THR A 324 -14.72 -11.20 27.96
N ASN A 325 -15.64 -10.76 27.09
CA ASN A 325 -16.86 -11.50 26.72
C ASN A 325 -16.78 -11.88 25.24
N PRO A 326 -16.28 -13.07 24.88
CA PRO A 326 -16.28 -13.52 23.49
C PRO A 326 -17.71 -13.83 23.08
N ILE A 327 -18.36 -12.89 22.42
CA ILE A 327 -19.71 -13.04 21.86
C ILE A 327 -19.54 -13.27 20.36
N HIS A 328 -19.95 -14.44 19.88
CA HIS A 328 -19.98 -14.81 18.47
C HIS A 328 -21.34 -14.45 17.88
N ASP A 329 -21.68 -13.15 17.84
CA ASP A 329 -23.00 -12.66 17.46
C ASP A 329 -23.06 -12.09 16.03
N GLY A 330 -21.97 -12.13 15.30
CA GLY A 330 -21.88 -11.56 13.95
C GLY A 330 -22.06 -10.04 13.91
N LYS A 331 -22.00 -9.34 15.07
CA LYS A 331 -22.25 -7.90 15.14
C LYS A 331 -20.94 -7.10 15.20
N TRP A 332 -21.10 -5.81 14.96
CA TRP A 332 -20.03 -4.84 15.07
C TRP A 332 -19.68 -4.53 16.52
N HIS A 333 -18.45 -4.82 16.92
CA HIS A 333 -17.89 -4.51 18.22
C HIS A 333 -16.98 -3.28 18.11
N LYS A 334 -17.35 -2.20 18.82
CA LYS A 334 -16.62 -0.94 18.77
C LYS A 334 -15.35 -1.01 19.60
N ILE A 335 -14.21 -0.71 18.97
CA ILE A 335 -12.90 -0.57 19.62
C ILE A 335 -12.59 0.91 19.85
N ARG A 336 -11.91 1.20 20.94
CA ARG A 336 -11.32 2.49 21.22
C ARG A 336 -9.96 2.31 21.90
N VAL A 337 -8.94 2.91 21.32
CA VAL A 337 -7.62 3.01 21.92
C VAL A 337 -7.44 4.36 22.55
N LYS A 338 -7.04 4.40 23.83
CA LYS A 338 -6.64 5.62 24.54
C LYS A 338 -5.17 5.55 24.87
N LEU A 339 -4.53 6.71 24.88
CA LEU A 339 -3.13 6.86 25.23
C LEU A 339 -3.01 7.55 26.61
N ALA A 340 -2.13 7.02 27.44
CA ALA A 340 -1.65 7.66 28.67
C ALA A 340 -0.14 7.93 28.48
N PRO A 341 0.22 9.01 27.76
CA PRO A 341 1.61 9.25 27.37
C PRO A 341 2.46 9.63 28.58
N PRO A 342 3.78 9.38 28.52
CA PRO A 342 4.74 9.90 29.49
C PRO A 342 4.63 11.43 29.62
N LYS A 343 4.98 11.96 30.80
CA LYS A 343 5.01 13.40 31.02
C LYS A 343 6.03 14.09 30.11
N GLY A 344 5.66 15.25 29.59
CA GLY A 344 6.56 16.06 28.75
C GLY A 344 6.36 15.92 27.25
N LEU A 345 5.52 14.97 26.80
CA LEU A 345 5.13 14.89 25.40
C LEU A 345 3.99 15.88 25.09
N PRO A 346 3.94 16.43 23.86
CA PRO A 346 2.82 17.25 23.40
C PRO A 346 1.53 16.41 23.33
N PRO A 347 0.36 17.03 23.11
CA PRO A 347 -0.86 16.30 22.84
C PRO A 347 -0.68 15.37 21.63
N LEU A 348 -0.94 14.07 21.81
CA LEU A 348 -0.77 13.06 20.78
C LEU A 348 -2.12 12.66 20.19
N ARG A 349 -2.13 12.33 18.90
CA ARG A 349 -3.28 11.80 18.18
C ARG A 349 -3.12 10.30 17.98
N VAL A 350 -4.21 9.56 18.20
CA VAL A 350 -4.28 8.10 18.06
C VAL A 350 -5.13 7.76 16.86
N TYR A 351 -4.56 6.97 15.95
CA TYR A 351 -5.26 6.41 14.79
C TYR A 351 -5.27 4.89 14.91
N ALA A 352 -6.46 4.31 14.94
CA ALA A 352 -6.67 2.88 15.07
C ALA A 352 -8.03 2.51 14.49
N LYS A 353 -8.22 1.25 14.08
CA LYS A 353 -9.53 0.78 13.61
C LYS A 353 -10.60 0.99 14.67
N THR A 354 -11.80 1.37 14.23
CA THR A 354 -12.90 1.76 15.12
C THR A 354 -13.72 0.58 15.65
N GLY A 355 -13.47 -0.61 15.15
CA GLY A 355 -14.17 -1.84 15.58
C GLY A 355 -13.84 -3.03 14.68
N TYR A 356 -14.56 -4.12 14.88
CA TYR A 356 -14.52 -5.34 14.07
C TYR A 356 -15.87 -6.05 14.14
N TYR A 357 -16.13 -6.93 13.19
CA TYR A 357 -17.26 -7.86 13.28
C TYR A 357 -16.82 -9.12 14.03
N ALA A 358 -17.57 -9.47 15.09
CA ALA A 358 -17.36 -10.73 15.76
C ALA A 358 -17.68 -11.88 14.79
N SER A 359 -16.95 -13.01 14.88
CA SER A 359 -17.29 -14.19 14.09
C SER A 359 -18.70 -14.65 14.45
N SER A 360 -19.50 -15.03 13.44
CA SER A 360 -20.70 -15.84 13.66
C SER A 360 -20.28 -17.30 13.52
N GLU A 361 -20.57 -18.15 14.49
CA GLU A 361 -20.37 -19.59 14.38
C GLU A 361 -21.19 -20.19 13.22
#